data_bfe494e584799f2f4144b3ec2289bb66
#
_entry.id   bfe494e584799f2f4144b3ec2289bb66
#
_cell.length_a   1.000
_cell.length_b   1.000
_cell.length_c   1.000
_cell.angle_alpha   90.00
_cell.angle_beta   90.00
_cell.angle_gamma   90.00
#
_symmetry.space_group_name_H-M   'P 1'
#
loop_
_entity.id
_entity.type
_entity.pdbx_description
1 polymer ?
#
loop_
_entity_poly.entity_id
_entity_poly.type
_entity_poly.pdbx_seq_one_letter_code
_entity_poly.pdbx_strand_id
1 'polypeptide(L)'
;MRRYIEAPLQLLDIEGEGFHVMVKGMIHGKEANFLIDTGASRSVFDPKTIATFINNVTFEKKEGMTAGVGSSDLESATFNIDVFSIGEMEIHDYEAVALDLENIHEMYDKLGLPHIDGILGGDLLKRHKAVINYKNKKMRVNP
;
A
#
# COMPACT_ATOMS: atom_id res chain seq x y z
N MET A 1 26.11 -11.81 -5.10
CA MET A 1 24.71 -11.78 -5.58
C MET A 1 23.85 -11.03 -4.55
N ARG A 2 23.20 -9.99 -4.98
CA ARG A 2 22.31 -9.22 -4.10
C ARG A 2 21.03 -10.01 -3.85
N ARG A 3 20.69 -10.18 -2.57
CA ARG A 3 19.44 -10.83 -2.16
C ARG A 3 18.38 -9.82 -1.73
N TYR A 4 18.57 -8.57 -2.10
CA TYR A 4 17.63 -7.52 -1.78
C TYR A 4 17.48 -6.58 -2.96
N ILE A 5 16.37 -5.87 -2.94
CA ILE A 5 16.05 -4.84 -3.91
C ILE A 5 15.93 -3.52 -3.16
N GLU A 6 16.52 -2.46 -3.70
CA GLU A 6 16.36 -1.12 -3.15
C GLU A 6 15.34 -0.35 -3.98
N ALA A 7 14.37 0.27 -3.31
CA ALA A 7 13.36 1.10 -3.95
C ALA A 7 13.49 2.53 -3.41
N PRO A 8 13.50 3.54 -4.27
CA PRO A 8 13.52 4.93 -3.82
C PRO A 8 12.28 5.27 -3.00
N LEU A 9 12.46 6.01 -1.92
CA LEU A 9 11.36 6.53 -1.11
C LEU A 9 11.15 8.00 -1.39
N GLN A 10 9.89 8.41 -1.38
CA GLN A 10 9.53 9.80 -1.42
C GLN A 10 8.99 10.21 -0.05
N LEU A 11 9.61 11.22 0.55
CA LEU A 11 9.12 11.77 1.81
C LEU A 11 8.14 12.89 1.48
N LEU A 12 6.91 12.74 1.92
CA LEU A 12 5.84 13.69 1.67
C LEU A 12 5.69 14.58 2.88
N ASP A 13 5.96 15.87 2.71
CA ASP A 13 5.84 16.86 3.77
C ASP A 13 4.35 17.15 4.05
N ILE A 14 3.93 16.91 5.28
CA ILE A 14 2.56 17.13 5.71
C ILE A 14 2.49 18.48 6.42
N GLU A 15 2.38 19.55 5.65
CA GLU A 15 2.20 20.94 6.13
C GLU A 15 3.27 21.41 7.14
N GLY A 16 4.50 20.92 7.02
CA GLY A 16 5.55 21.27 7.96
C GLY A 16 5.44 20.57 9.31
N GLU A 17 4.44 19.70 9.51
CA GLU A 17 4.20 18.99 10.77
C GLU A 17 4.90 17.63 10.86
N GLY A 18 5.31 17.09 9.75
CA GLY A 18 5.95 15.78 9.70
C GLY A 18 5.94 15.21 8.29
N PHE A 19 6.25 13.93 8.16
CA PHE A 19 6.41 13.30 6.86
C PHE A 19 5.68 11.97 6.79
N HIS A 20 5.05 11.72 5.64
CA HIS A 20 4.65 10.38 5.24
C HIS A 20 5.67 9.82 4.27
N VAL A 21 5.74 8.51 4.16
CA VAL A 21 6.71 7.82 3.30
C VAL A 21 5.97 7.07 2.20
N MET A 22 6.33 7.35 0.95
CA MET A 22 5.71 6.72 -0.21
C MET A 22 6.77 5.97 -1.02
N VAL A 23 6.38 4.82 -1.56
CA VAL A 23 7.19 4.07 -2.51
C VAL A 23 6.37 3.82 -3.77
N LYS A 24 7.04 3.83 -4.91
CA LYS A 24 6.40 3.54 -6.19
C LYS A 24 6.51 2.06 -6.52
N GLY A 25 5.53 1.58 -7.23
CA GLY A 25 5.51 0.25 -7.78
C GLY A 25 4.54 0.16 -8.94
N MET A 26 4.02 -1.03 -9.19
CA MET A 26 3.07 -1.27 -10.27
C MET A 26 1.99 -2.24 -9.80
N ILE A 27 0.79 -2.08 -10.31
CA ILE A 27 -0.30 -3.04 -10.15
C ILE A 27 -0.76 -3.42 -11.54
N HIS A 28 -0.68 -4.69 -11.91
CA HIS A 28 -1.04 -5.19 -13.23
C HIS A 28 -0.41 -4.37 -14.36
N GLY A 29 0.88 -4.03 -14.21
CA GLY A 29 1.64 -3.32 -15.22
C GLY A 29 1.42 -1.82 -15.30
N LYS A 30 0.62 -1.24 -14.41
CA LYS A 30 0.38 0.20 -14.34
C LYS A 30 1.04 0.79 -13.11
N GLU A 31 1.58 2.00 -13.24
CA GLU A 31 2.24 2.69 -12.12
C GLU A 31 1.28 2.91 -10.96
N ALA A 32 1.79 2.68 -9.75
CA ALA A 32 1.04 2.83 -8.51
C ALA A 32 1.89 3.48 -7.44
N ASN A 33 1.25 4.21 -6.54
CA ASN A 33 1.88 4.84 -5.39
C ASN A 33 1.41 4.14 -4.11
N PHE A 34 2.35 3.68 -3.32
CA PHE A 34 2.05 3.00 -2.06
C PHE A 34 2.53 3.83 -0.87
N LEU A 35 1.63 4.09 0.05
CA LEU A 35 1.99 4.68 1.34
C LEU A 35 2.53 3.58 2.23
N ILE A 36 3.64 3.84 2.91
CA ILE A 36 4.20 2.89 3.88
C ILE A 36 3.69 3.26 5.25
N ASP A 37 2.99 2.32 5.91
CA ASP A 37 2.45 2.54 7.25
C ASP A 37 2.84 1.37 8.15
N THR A 38 3.91 1.55 8.93
CA THR A 38 4.40 0.52 9.84
C THR A 38 3.44 0.25 10.99
N GLY A 39 2.50 1.17 11.24
CA GLY A 39 1.46 1.00 12.25
C GLY A 39 0.26 0.20 11.78
N ALA A 40 0.13 -0.02 10.47
CA ALA A 40 -0.93 -0.87 9.93
C ALA A 40 -0.49 -2.33 9.97
N SER A 41 -1.31 -3.19 10.55
CA SER A 41 -0.98 -4.62 10.62
C SER A 41 -1.10 -5.32 9.27
N ARG A 42 -2.04 -4.86 8.43
CA ARG A 42 -2.30 -5.42 7.11
C ARG A 42 -2.20 -4.33 6.05
N SER A 43 -1.72 -4.73 4.86
CA SER A 43 -1.76 -3.87 3.69
C SER A 43 -3.18 -3.79 3.15
N VAL A 44 -3.61 -2.60 2.73
CA VAL A 44 -4.98 -2.37 2.26
C VAL A 44 -4.98 -1.56 0.97
N PHE A 45 -6.02 -1.74 0.18
CA PHE A 45 -6.18 -1.10 -1.12
C PHE A 45 -7.62 -0.59 -1.24
N ASP A 46 -7.79 0.60 -1.79
CA ASP A 46 -9.11 1.16 -1.99
C ASP A 46 -9.81 0.44 -3.14
N PRO A 47 -11.05 -0.06 -2.95
CA PRO A 47 -11.73 -0.82 -4.00
C PRO A 47 -12.00 -0.02 -5.28
N LYS A 48 -12.31 1.27 -5.17
CA LYS A 48 -12.53 2.12 -6.36
C LYS A 48 -11.25 2.31 -7.14
N THR A 49 -10.14 2.51 -6.44
CA THR A 49 -8.82 2.64 -7.06
C THR A 49 -8.42 1.34 -7.72
N ILE A 50 -8.57 0.22 -7.03
CA ILE A 50 -8.21 -1.09 -7.56
C ILE A 50 -8.98 -1.42 -8.84
N ALA A 51 -10.24 -1.02 -8.93
CA ALA A 51 -11.04 -1.24 -10.12
C ALA A 51 -10.47 -0.55 -11.37
N THR A 52 -9.63 0.46 -11.20
CA THR A 52 -8.94 1.10 -12.32
C THR A 52 -7.70 0.33 -12.78
N PHE A 53 -7.16 -0.55 -11.94
CA PHE A 53 -5.99 -1.36 -12.24
C PHE A 53 -6.35 -2.77 -12.70
N ILE A 54 -7.38 -3.35 -12.11
CA ILE A 54 -7.75 -4.76 -12.33
C ILE A 54 -9.13 -4.82 -12.96
N ASN A 55 -9.20 -5.36 -14.19
CA ASN A 55 -10.47 -5.57 -14.87
C ASN A 55 -11.25 -6.72 -14.21
N ASN A 56 -12.54 -6.49 -13.99
CA ASN A 56 -13.44 -7.52 -13.43
C ASN A 56 -12.97 -8.05 -12.07
N VAL A 57 -12.43 -7.17 -11.24
CA VAL A 57 -12.02 -7.56 -9.90
C VAL A 57 -13.24 -8.02 -9.07
N THR A 58 -13.08 -9.13 -8.37
CA THR A 58 -14.12 -9.70 -7.51
C THR A 58 -13.74 -9.53 -6.06
N PHE A 59 -14.60 -8.88 -5.30
CA PHE A 59 -14.41 -8.68 -3.87
C PHE A 59 -15.25 -9.68 -3.09
N GLU A 60 -14.61 -10.37 -2.15
CA GLU A 60 -15.27 -11.32 -1.25
C GLU A 60 -15.31 -10.75 0.16
N LYS A 61 -16.51 -10.69 0.73
CA LYS A 61 -16.68 -10.31 2.12
C LYS A 61 -16.26 -11.46 3.02
N LYS A 62 -15.40 -11.17 3.99
CA LYS A 62 -15.07 -12.14 5.03
C LYS A 62 -15.62 -11.67 6.37
N GLU A 63 -16.49 -12.49 6.97
CA GLU A 63 -17.02 -12.24 8.30
C GLU A 63 -15.88 -12.23 9.33
N GLY A 64 -15.97 -11.34 10.30
CA GLY A 64 -15.02 -11.26 11.39
C GLY A 64 -13.72 -10.54 11.05
N MET A 65 -13.53 -10.06 9.82
CA MET A 65 -12.42 -9.20 9.52
C MET A 65 -12.73 -7.79 9.96
N THR A 66 -12.10 -7.37 11.03
CA THR A 66 -12.13 -5.97 11.43
C THR A 66 -10.88 -5.30 10.90
N ALA A 67 -11.07 -4.29 10.07
CA ALA A 67 -9.96 -3.53 9.54
C ALA A 67 -9.63 -2.38 10.48
N GLY A 68 -8.94 -2.67 11.56
CA GLY A 68 -8.47 -1.65 12.48
C GLY A 68 -9.37 -1.41 13.67
N VAL A 69 -8.83 -0.68 14.61
CA VAL A 69 -9.44 -0.44 15.91
C VAL A 69 -10.54 0.60 15.77
N GLY A 70 -11.75 0.27 16.23
CA GLY A 70 -12.85 1.22 16.38
C GLY A 70 -13.74 1.42 15.17
N SER A 71 -13.61 0.63 14.12
CA SER A 71 -14.47 0.74 12.96
C SER A 71 -15.35 -0.49 12.80
N SER A 72 -16.43 -0.51 13.55
CA SER A 72 -17.43 -1.58 13.45
C SER A 72 -18.21 -1.53 12.12
N ASP A 73 -18.16 -0.41 11.42
CA ASP A 73 -18.98 -0.17 10.23
C ASP A 73 -18.25 -0.37 8.91
N LEU A 74 -16.93 -0.61 8.95
CA LEU A 74 -16.16 -0.82 7.73
C LEU A 74 -16.20 -2.29 7.35
N GLU A 75 -16.98 -2.57 6.33
CA GLU A 75 -16.98 -3.87 5.71
C GLU A 75 -15.67 -4.03 4.95
N SER A 76 -14.79 -4.89 5.45
CA SER A 76 -13.61 -5.26 4.71
C SER A 76 -13.91 -6.45 3.81
N ALA A 77 -13.33 -6.41 2.64
CA ALA A 77 -13.44 -7.48 1.68
C ALA A 77 -12.05 -7.89 1.24
N THR A 78 -11.91 -9.06 0.66
CA THR A 78 -10.65 -9.52 0.09
C THR A 78 -10.79 -9.64 -1.42
N PHE A 79 -9.67 -9.56 -2.09
CA PHE A 79 -9.58 -9.78 -3.53
C PHE A 79 -8.18 -10.24 -3.87
N ASN A 80 -8.01 -10.83 -5.03
CA ASN A 80 -6.70 -11.32 -5.45
C ASN A 80 -6.02 -10.32 -6.38
N ILE A 81 -4.73 -10.08 -6.14
CA ILE A 81 -3.89 -9.36 -7.07
C ILE A 81 -2.93 -10.37 -7.68
N ASP A 82 -3.03 -10.59 -8.98
CA ASP A 82 -2.18 -11.55 -9.67
C ASP A 82 -0.72 -11.14 -9.61
N VAL A 83 -0.44 -9.86 -9.86
CA VAL A 83 0.92 -9.34 -9.75
C VAL A 83 0.91 -7.85 -9.41
N PHE A 84 1.70 -7.49 -8.42
CA PHE A 84 2.04 -6.10 -8.17
C PHE A 84 3.51 -6.04 -7.75
N SER A 85 4.10 -4.86 -7.81
CA SER A 85 5.50 -4.71 -7.45
C SER A 85 5.70 -3.55 -6.49
N ILE A 86 6.71 -3.71 -5.63
CA ILE A 86 7.24 -2.65 -4.79
C ILE A 86 8.63 -2.36 -5.36
N GLY A 87 8.79 -1.19 -6.00
CA GLY A 87 9.95 -0.98 -6.84
C GLY A 87 10.01 -2.09 -7.89
N GLU A 88 11.13 -2.76 -7.99
CA GLU A 88 11.32 -3.87 -8.94
C GLU A 88 10.97 -5.25 -8.37
N MET A 89 10.58 -5.32 -7.09
CA MET A 89 10.21 -6.59 -6.46
C MET A 89 8.77 -6.96 -6.78
N GLU A 90 8.57 -8.05 -7.52
CA GLU A 90 7.24 -8.54 -7.85
C GLU A 90 6.68 -9.44 -6.75
N ILE A 91 5.40 -9.27 -6.50
CA ILE A 91 4.62 -10.10 -5.57
C ILE A 91 3.47 -10.69 -6.37
N HIS A 92 3.37 -12.01 -6.35
CA HIS A 92 2.38 -12.75 -7.14
C HIS A 92 1.31 -13.38 -6.24
N ASP A 93 0.09 -13.48 -6.77
CA ASP A 93 -1.03 -14.16 -6.13
C ASP A 93 -1.25 -13.72 -4.68
N TYR A 94 -1.34 -12.42 -4.50
CA TYR A 94 -1.50 -11.84 -3.17
C TYR A 94 -3.00 -11.67 -2.85
N GLU A 95 -3.43 -12.25 -1.72
CA GLU A 95 -4.78 -11.99 -1.20
C GLU A 95 -4.76 -10.66 -0.46
N ALA A 96 -5.36 -9.65 -1.09
CA ALA A 96 -5.35 -8.29 -0.59
C ALA A 96 -6.63 -7.97 0.18
N VAL A 97 -6.55 -6.99 1.06
CA VAL A 97 -7.70 -6.45 1.78
C VAL A 97 -8.12 -5.14 1.12
N ALA A 98 -9.41 -5.05 0.80
CA ALA A 98 -10.00 -3.82 0.29
C ALA A 98 -10.54 -3.01 1.46
N LEU A 99 -10.22 -1.74 1.50
CA LEU A 99 -10.69 -0.80 2.51
C LEU A 99 -10.87 0.57 1.87
N ASP A 100 -11.98 1.24 2.18
CA ASP A 100 -12.23 2.59 1.69
C ASP A 100 -11.19 3.56 2.25
N LEU A 101 -10.45 4.20 1.37
CA LEU A 101 -9.40 5.17 1.71
C LEU A 101 -9.81 6.61 1.36
N GLU A 102 -11.11 6.87 1.23
CA GLU A 102 -11.60 8.19 0.82
C GLU A 102 -11.08 9.33 1.71
N ASN A 103 -11.03 9.11 3.02
CA ASN A 103 -10.55 10.15 3.94
C ASN A 103 -9.10 10.55 3.68
N ILE A 104 -8.24 9.57 3.42
CA ILE A 104 -6.84 9.86 3.12
C ILE A 104 -6.70 10.49 1.73
N HIS A 105 -7.50 10.07 0.78
CA HIS A 105 -7.51 10.67 -0.56
C HIS A 105 -7.91 12.14 -0.51
N GLU A 106 -8.94 12.47 0.25
CA GLU A 106 -9.37 13.86 0.43
C GLU A 106 -8.28 14.72 1.07
N MET A 107 -7.64 14.21 2.10
CA MET A 107 -6.55 14.92 2.77
C MET A 107 -5.39 15.17 1.80
N TYR A 108 -4.99 14.15 1.06
CA TYR A 108 -3.88 14.26 0.11
C TYR A 108 -4.21 15.21 -1.03
N ASP A 109 -5.44 15.19 -1.53
CA ASP A 109 -5.88 16.12 -2.58
C ASP A 109 -5.79 17.56 -2.10
N LYS A 110 -6.25 17.84 -0.89
CA LYS A 110 -6.18 19.18 -0.30
C LYS A 110 -4.75 19.69 -0.14
N LEU A 111 -3.80 18.77 0.11
CA LEU A 111 -2.40 19.12 0.31
C LEU A 111 -1.61 19.11 -1.01
N GLY A 112 -2.24 18.78 -2.13
CA GLY A 112 -1.55 18.69 -3.41
C GLY A 112 -0.57 17.52 -3.47
N LEU A 113 -0.79 16.48 -2.67
CA LEU A 113 0.06 15.29 -2.62
C LEU A 113 -0.39 14.24 -3.63
N PRO A 114 0.48 13.30 -4.00
CA PRO A 114 0.11 12.24 -4.96
C PRO A 114 -1.04 11.37 -4.48
N HIS A 115 -1.80 10.82 -5.43
CA HIS A 115 -2.85 9.86 -5.13
C HIS A 115 -2.24 8.55 -4.61
N ILE A 116 -2.77 8.02 -3.51
CA ILE A 116 -2.31 6.78 -2.91
C ILE A 116 -3.19 5.64 -3.39
N ASP A 117 -2.55 4.64 -4.00
CA ASP A 117 -3.24 3.48 -4.58
C ASP A 117 -3.36 2.32 -3.60
N GLY A 118 -2.51 2.28 -2.60
CA GLY A 118 -2.56 1.28 -1.54
C GLY A 118 -1.68 1.68 -0.37
N ILE A 119 -1.89 1.00 0.74
CA ILE A 119 -1.10 1.19 1.97
C ILE A 119 -0.40 -0.12 2.27
N LEU A 120 0.93 -0.08 2.37
CA LEU A 120 1.73 -1.24 2.74
C LEU A 120 1.90 -1.29 4.25
N GLY A 121 1.45 -2.36 4.85
CA GLY A 121 1.50 -2.58 6.29
C GLY A 121 2.48 -3.64 6.70
N GLY A 122 2.44 -3.98 7.98
CA GLY A 122 3.38 -4.90 8.62
C GLY A 122 3.41 -6.30 8.02
N ASP A 123 2.32 -6.77 7.44
CA ASP A 123 2.26 -8.08 6.81
C ASP A 123 3.30 -8.23 5.68
N LEU A 124 3.33 -7.28 4.76
CA LEU A 124 4.28 -7.29 3.65
C LEU A 124 5.67 -6.82 4.08
N LEU A 125 5.73 -5.81 4.94
CA LEU A 125 7.01 -5.27 5.40
C LEU A 125 7.81 -6.32 6.16
N LYS A 126 7.17 -7.10 7.01
CA LYS A 126 7.85 -8.19 7.74
C LYS A 126 8.21 -9.34 6.81
N ARG A 127 7.28 -9.75 5.95
CA ARG A 127 7.49 -10.85 5.01
C ARG A 127 8.72 -10.62 4.15
N HIS A 128 8.92 -9.39 3.69
CA HIS A 128 10.02 -9.04 2.81
C HIS A 128 11.19 -8.36 3.52
N LYS A 129 11.22 -8.45 4.84
CA LYS A 129 12.33 -7.95 5.68
C LYS A 129 12.71 -6.51 5.34
N ALA A 130 11.68 -5.66 5.26
CA ALA A 130 11.85 -4.28 4.83
C ALA A 130 12.74 -3.48 5.80
N VAL A 131 13.65 -2.73 5.21
CA VAL A 131 14.46 -1.74 5.94
C VAL A 131 14.17 -0.39 5.34
N ILE A 132 13.64 0.52 6.15
CA ILE A 132 13.26 1.87 5.74
C ILE A 132 14.37 2.81 6.18
N ASN A 133 15.06 3.41 5.21
CA ASN A 133 16.18 4.30 5.48
C ASN A 133 15.80 5.74 5.13
N TYR A 134 15.46 6.52 6.14
CA TYR A 134 15.09 7.93 5.94
C TYR A 134 16.27 8.77 5.47
N LYS A 135 17.48 8.42 5.93
CA LYS A 135 18.67 9.20 5.59
C LYS A 135 18.97 9.17 4.10
N ASN A 136 18.92 7.96 3.52
CA ASN A 136 19.22 7.75 2.11
C ASN A 136 17.99 7.77 1.22
N LYS A 137 16.79 7.84 1.83
CA LYS A 137 15.50 7.80 1.14
C LYS A 137 15.38 6.56 0.26
N LYS A 138 15.65 5.43 0.87
CA LYS A 138 15.54 4.12 0.19
C LYS A 138 14.92 3.09 1.12
N MET A 139 14.16 2.19 0.51
CA MET A 139 13.67 1.00 1.20
C MET A 139 14.35 -0.21 0.60
N ARG A 140 14.85 -1.09 1.46
CA ARG A 140 15.40 -2.37 1.05
C ARG A 140 14.39 -3.46 1.36
N VAL A 141 14.12 -4.30 0.39
CA VAL A 141 13.22 -5.45 0.55
C VAL A 141 13.86 -6.70 -0.01
N ASN A 142 13.51 -7.84 0.56
CA ASN A 142 13.98 -9.14 0.11
C ASN A 142 12.84 -9.87 -0.59
N PRO A 143 13.06 -10.34 -1.82
CA PRO A 143 12.05 -11.13 -2.54
C PRO A 143 11.63 -12.39 -1.82
#